data_449a98a27db7dbbeed8ca916347fb4f2
#
_entry.id   449a98a27db7dbbeed8ca916347fb4f2
#
_cell.length_a   1.000
_cell.length_b   1.000
_cell.length_c   1.000
_cell.angle_alpha   90.00
_cell.angle_beta   90.00
_cell.angle_gamma   90.00
#
_symmetry.space_group_name_H-M   'P 1'
#
loop_
_entity.id
_entity.type
_entity.pdbx_description
1 polymer ?
#
loop_
_entity_poly.entity_id
_entity_poly.type
_entity_poly.pdbx_seq_one_letter_code
_entity_poly.pdbx_strand_id
1 'polypeptide(L)'
;MEKLLFDNTLYNYYEYPSEKEFEKVIISQSANIFGSDSLYVDIKKRIGDSIVTIPDGYLIDFSFQADPRLYIIENELAKHDPYKHIGSQILKFAISYKASGRHIKRFLLDYIIQNGFQQQIENKLVHTKYRNIDDFMESLIFEKPIAAIVIIDRITEELDNVLSQLTIDTDIIEFQTFANNDNTIHKFTPFNAEIRELSNAKSTLTPDELNTIVVPPREQGFEEFIENNRWFAIRIHASMIDKLKYIAAYQIAPISAITHYAEIASIEKWQDTNKYIVYFKQAPTAINPIPLDKDKKGLAPQAPRYTSFEKLLKAKKLSQVF
;
A
#
# COMPACT_ATOMS: atom_id res chain seq x y z
N MET A 1 -23.03 -15.98 4.60
CA MET A 1 -22.79 -14.73 5.36
C MET A 1 -21.62 -14.92 6.30
N GLU A 2 -20.63 -14.09 6.21
CA GLU A 2 -19.46 -14.10 7.11
C GLU A 2 -19.87 -13.63 8.50
N LYS A 3 -19.23 -14.19 9.52
CA LYS A 3 -19.47 -13.87 10.93
C LYS A 3 -18.14 -13.71 11.64
N LEU A 4 -18.08 -12.80 12.59
CA LEU A 4 -16.94 -12.58 13.47
C LEU A 4 -17.35 -12.91 14.90
N LEU A 5 -16.61 -13.76 15.58
CA LEU A 5 -16.76 -14.04 17.01
C LEU A 5 -15.71 -13.24 17.77
N PHE A 6 -16.15 -12.32 18.63
CA PHE A 6 -15.27 -11.54 19.49
C PHE A 6 -15.87 -11.49 20.90
N ASP A 7 -15.05 -11.82 21.89
CA ASP A 7 -15.44 -11.86 23.32
C ASP A 7 -16.78 -12.57 23.57
N ASN A 8 -16.92 -13.80 23.04
CA ASN A 8 -18.14 -14.63 23.06
C ASN A 8 -19.40 -13.99 22.44
N THR A 9 -19.26 -12.87 21.75
CA THR A 9 -20.35 -12.19 21.04
C THR A 9 -20.19 -12.38 19.54
N LEU A 10 -21.29 -12.75 18.88
CA LEU A 10 -21.31 -12.98 17.44
C LEU A 10 -21.73 -11.70 16.72
N TYR A 11 -20.88 -11.24 15.82
CA TYR A 11 -21.13 -10.11 14.92
C TYR A 11 -21.37 -10.62 13.50
N ASN A 12 -22.39 -10.09 12.84
CA ASN A 12 -22.72 -10.42 11.45
C ASN A 12 -22.07 -9.40 10.51
N TYR A 13 -21.67 -9.85 9.31
CA TYR A 13 -21.20 -8.95 8.28
C TYR A 13 -22.25 -7.88 8.00
N TYR A 14 -21.82 -6.62 7.99
CA TYR A 14 -22.67 -5.45 7.76
C TYR A 14 -22.53 -4.99 6.31
N GLU A 15 -23.60 -5.11 5.57
CA GLU A 15 -23.66 -4.59 4.20
C GLU A 15 -24.10 -3.12 4.24
N TYR A 16 -23.24 -2.25 3.77
CA TYR A 16 -23.54 -0.82 3.73
C TYR A 16 -24.67 -0.53 2.73
N PRO A 17 -25.72 0.22 3.15
CA PRO A 17 -26.80 0.61 2.26
C PRO A 17 -26.34 1.50 1.10
N SER A 18 -25.33 2.35 1.35
CA SER A 18 -24.80 3.32 0.38
C SER A 18 -23.30 3.58 0.57
N GLU A 19 -22.62 3.98 -0.51
CA GLU A 19 -21.24 4.48 -0.48
C GLU A 19 -21.08 5.63 0.53
N LYS A 20 -22.06 6.51 0.61
CA LYS A 20 -22.02 7.66 1.54
C LYS A 20 -21.92 7.23 3.01
N GLU A 21 -22.55 6.13 3.40
CA GLU A 21 -22.39 5.60 4.76
C GLU A 21 -21.04 4.94 4.95
N PHE A 22 -20.60 4.17 3.98
CA PHE A 22 -19.27 3.58 3.97
C PHE A 22 -18.18 4.65 4.10
N GLU A 23 -18.23 5.67 3.26
CA GLU A 23 -17.30 6.79 3.26
C GLU A 23 -17.22 7.50 4.62
N LYS A 24 -18.36 7.75 5.28
CA LYS A 24 -18.38 8.36 6.63
C LYS A 24 -17.58 7.52 7.64
N VAL A 25 -17.70 6.20 7.55
CA VAL A 25 -16.94 5.29 8.42
C VAL A 25 -15.46 5.37 8.09
N ILE A 26 -15.09 5.35 6.81
CA ILE A 26 -13.69 5.49 6.38
C ILE A 26 -13.08 6.80 6.87
N ILE A 27 -13.77 7.93 6.73
CA ILE A 27 -13.33 9.23 7.24
C ILE A 27 -13.11 9.17 8.75
N SER A 28 -14.07 8.61 9.50
CA SER A 28 -13.97 8.48 10.97
C SER A 28 -12.82 7.57 11.43
N GLN A 29 -12.45 6.59 10.61
CA GLN A 29 -11.38 5.62 10.88
C GLN A 29 -10.06 5.95 10.17
N SER A 30 -9.98 7.09 9.48
CA SER A 30 -8.82 7.46 8.64
C SER A 30 -7.49 7.40 9.39
N ALA A 31 -7.45 7.83 10.65
CA ALA A 31 -6.26 7.76 11.49
C ALA A 31 -5.80 6.30 11.75
N ASN A 32 -6.73 5.37 11.90
CA ASN A 32 -6.43 3.94 12.07
C ASN A 32 -6.02 3.28 10.75
N ILE A 33 -6.68 3.67 9.66
CA ILE A 33 -6.41 3.13 8.31
C ILE A 33 -5.05 3.62 7.81
N PHE A 34 -4.82 4.94 7.85
CA PHE A 34 -3.64 5.56 7.22
C PHE A 34 -2.49 5.86 8.19
N GLY A 35 -2.75 5.90 9.52
CA GLY A 35 -1.75 6.12 10.58
C GLY A 35 -1.24 7.56 10.69
N SER A 36 -0.31 7.76 11.65
CA SER A 36 0.24 9.08 12.01
C SER A 36 1.19 9.68 10.98
N ASP A 37 1.75 8.85 10.10
CA ASP A 37 2.67 9.28 9.06
C ASP A 37 1.99 9.61 7.74
N SER A 38 0.69 9.84 7.79
CA SER A 38 -0.13 10.23 6.65
C SER A 38 -1.06 11.38 7.03
N LEU A 39 -1.43 12.18 6.04
CA LEU A 39 -2.48 13.18 6.15
C LEU A 39 -3.60 12.83 5.17
N TYR A 40 -4.74 12.40 5.72
CA TYR A 40 -5.95 12.23 4.93
C TYR A 40 -6.64 13.58 4.74
N VAL A 41 -6.92 13.93 3.49
CA VAL A 41 -7.55 15.19 3.07
C VAL A 41 -8.94 14.86 2.54
N ASP A 42 -9.94 15.03 3.39
CA ASP A 42 -11.37 14.87 3.04
C ASP A 42 -11.85 16.11 2.28
N ILE A 43 -11.58 16.13 0.98
CA ILE A 43 -11.99 17.22 0.11
C ILE A 43 -12.44 16.71 -1.25
N LYS A 44 -13.69 16.96 -1.59
CA LYS A 44 -14.29 16.63 -2.88
C LYS A 44 -14.24 17.85 -3.79
N LYS A 45 -13.24 17.92 -4.63
CA LYS A 45 -13.08 19.01 -5.62
C LYS A 45 -13.07 18.47 -7.04
N ARG A 46 -13.84 19.13 -7.87
CA ARG A 46 -13.87 18.86 -9.30
C ARG A 46 -12.52 19.20 -9.92
N ILE A 47 -11.96 18.27 -10.68
CA ILE A 47 -10.75 18.44 -11.48
C ILE A 47 -11.01 18.04 -12.93
N GLY A 48 -10.22 18.64 -13.84
CA GLY A 48 -10.36 18.46 -15.30
C GLY A 48 -11.30 19.48 -15.94
N ASP A 49 -11.08 19.72 -17.21
CA ASP A 49 -11.88 20.63 -18.05
C ASP A 49 -12.88 19.86 -18.91
N SER A 50 -12.39 19.11 -19.89
CA SER A 50 -13.19 18.30 -20.81
C SER A 50 -13.55 16.93 -20.23
N ILE A 51 -12.62 16.30 -19.51
CA ILE A 51 -12.85 15.08 -18.75
C ILE A 51 -12.80 15.46 -17.28
N VAL A 52 -13.90 15.23 -16.57
CA VAL A 52 -14.08 15.70 -15.21
C VAL A 52 -14.24 14.51 -14.26
N THR A 53 -13.59 14.60 -13.11
CA THR A 53 -13.76 13.68 -12.00
C THR A 53 -13.74 14.41 -10.66
N ILE A 54 -14.24 13.78 -9.61
CA ILE A 54 -14.24 14.27 -8.24
C ILE A 54 -13.79 13.10 -7.37
N PRO A 55 -12.52 13.02 -6.98
CA PRO A 55 -12.06 12.00 -6.03
C PRO A 55 -12.77 12.13 -4.68
N ASP A 56 -12.91 11.01 -3.97
CA ASP A 56 -13.48 11.01 -2.61
C ASP A 56 -12.55 11.67 -1.59
N GLY A 57 -11.25 11.63 -1.83
CA GLY A 57 -10.26 12.30 -1.00
C GLY A 57 -8.85 12.18 -1.55
N TYR A 58 -7.92 12.69 -0.75
CA TYR A 58 -6.48 12.59 -1.05
C TYR A 58 -5.74 12.13 0.20
N LEU A 59 -4.62 11.43 -0.01
CA LEU A 59 -3.71 11.05 1.06
C LEU A 59 -2.31 11.58 0.73
N ILE A 60 -1.71 12.34 1.65
CA ILE A 60 -0.29 12.65 1.62
C ILE A 60 0.40 11.69 2.57
N ASP A 61 1.20 10.79 2.03
CA ASP A 61 1.91 9.76 2.78
C ASP A 61 3.37 10.18 3.01
N PHE A 62 3.76 10.28 4.27
CA PHE A 62 5.10 10.60 4.75
C PHE A 62 5.84 9.38 5.32
N SER A 63 5.33 8.17 5.10
CA SER A 63 5.99 6.93 5.57
C SER A 63 7.44 6.84 5.06
N PHE A 64 7.70 7.41 3.89
CA PHE A 64 9.03 7.62 3.35
C PHE A 64 9.38 9.11 3.39
N GLN A 65 10.18 9.52 4.37
CA GLN A 65 10.52 10.94 4.56
C GLN A 65 11.29 11.54 3.37
N ALA A 66 12.19 10.77 2.77
CA ALA A 66 12.93 11.20 1.58
C ALA A 66 12.04 11.23 0.31
N ASP A 67 10.93 10.50 0.31
CA ASP A 67 10.07 10.34 -0.86
C ASP A 67 8.56 10.30 -0.51
N PRO A 68 7.99 11.34 0.08
CA PRO A 68 6.55 11.42 0.32
C PRO A 68 5.75 11.30 -0.97
N ARG A 69 4.54 10.72 -0.91
CA ARG A 69 3.69 10.50 -2.08
C ARG A 69 2.28 11.02 -1.88
N LEU A 70 1.66 11.38 -3.00
CA LEU A 70 0.25 11.74 -3.08
C LEU A 70 -0.54 10.57 -3.67
N TYR A 71 -1.62 10.21 -2.99
CA TYR A 71 -2.61 9.24 -3.46
C TYR A 71 -3.96 9.92 -3.60
N ILE A 72 -4.73 9.49 -4.60
CA ILE A 72 -6.17 9.70 -4.59
C ILE A 72 -6.84 8.56 -3.83
N ILE A 73 -7.97 8.86 -3.20
CA ILE A 73 -8.80 7.89 -2.51
C ILE A 73 -10.12 7.75 -3.23
N GLU A 74 -10.52 6.50 -3.49
CA GLU A 74 -11.83 6.12 -3.97
C GLU A 74 -12.45 5.10 -3.01
N ASN A 75 -13.64 5.40 -2.50
CA ASN A 75 -14.40 4.52 -1.61
C ASN A 75 -15.53 3.87 -2.40
N GLU A 76 -15.60 2.54 -2.41
CA GLU A 76 -16.57 1.83 -3.23
C GLU A 76 -17.14 0.62 -2.50
N LEU A 77 -18.28 0.14 -2.94
CA LEU A 77 -18.91 -1.08 -2.46
C LEU A 77 -18.84 -2.17 -3.53
N ALA A 78 -18.47 -3.37 -3.12
CA ALA A 78 -18.31 -4.52 -4.02
C ALA A 78 -19.59 -4.93 -4.77
N LYS A 79 -20.75 -4.43 -4.32
CA LYS A 79 -22.03 -4.63 -5.02
C LYS A 79 -22.19 -3.79 -6.28
N HIS A 80 -21.33 -2.78 -6.49
CA HIS A 80 -21.34 -1.95 -7.69
C HIS A 80 -20.41 -2.53 -8.76
N ASP A 81 -20.67 -2.18 -10.01
CA ASP A 81 -19.84 -2.58 -11.14
C ASP A 81 -18.49 -1.86 -11.07
N PRO A 82 -17.37 -2.57 -10.82
CA PRO A 82 -16.07 -1.93 -10.61
C PRO A 82 -15.55 -1.22 -11.86
N TYR A 83 -15.94 -1.66 -13.06
CA TYR A 83 -15.53 -1.01 -14.30
C TYR A 83 -16.18 0.37 -14.45
N LYS A 84 -17.49 0.47 -14.20
CA LYS A 84 -18.23 1.72 -14.35
C LYS A 84 -17.87 2.75 -13.27
N HIS A 85 -17.64 2.28 -12.06
CA HIS A 85 -17.36 3.13 -10.92
C HIS A 85 -15.84 3.36 -10.78
N ILE A 86 -15.10 2.44 -10.22
CA ILE A 86 -13.67 2.59 -9.90
C ILE A 86 -12.83 2.81 -11.17
N GLY A 87 -12.93 1.91 -12.16
CA GLY A 87 -12.09 1.96 -13.36
C GLY A 87 -12.26 3.27 -14.12
N SER A 88 -13.51 3.70 -14.34
CA SER A 88 -13.80 4.94 -15.06
C SER A 88 -13.35 6.19 -14.27
N GLN A 89 -13.49 6.20 -12.93
CA GLN A 89 -13.08 7.32 -12.09
C GLN A 89 -11.57 7.48 -12.08
N ILE A 90 -10.82 6.41 -11.80
CA ILE A 90 -9.35 6.44 -11.77
C ILE A 90 -8.79 6.80 -13.16
N LEU A 91 -9.37 6.28 -14.25
CA LEU A 91 -8.96 6.66 -15.61
C LEU A 91 -9.20 8.15 -15.89
N LYS A 92 -10.38 8.68 -15.56
CA LYS A 92 -10.67 10.11 -15.68
C LYS A 92 -9.70 10.95 -14.85
N PHE A 93 -9.38 10.50 -13.65
CA PHE A 93 -8.41 11.16 -12.80
C PHE A 93 -7.02 11.17 -13.46
N ALA A 94 -6.53 10.05 -13.97
CA ALA A 94 -5.24 9.94 -14.65
C ALA A 94 -5.09 10.97 -15.78
N ILE A 95 -6.17 11.15 -16.56
CA ILE A 95 -6.22 12.10 -17.67
C ILE A 95 -6.26 13.55 -17.16
N SER A 96 -7.08 13.82 -16.17
CA SER A 96 -7.36 15.19 -15.68
C SER A 96 -6.26 15.73 -14.76
N TYR A 97 -5.51 14.86 -14.08
CA TYR A 97 -4.52 15.25 -13.07
C TYR A 97 -3.43 16.17 -13.62
N LYS A 98 -2.82 15.78 -14.75
CA LYS A 98 -1.72 16.56 -15.34
C LYS A 98 -2.14 17.98 -15.74
N ALA A 99 -3.36 18.13 -16.27
CA ALA A 99 -3.92 19.43 -16.64
C ALA A 99 -4.34 20.27 -15.43
N SER A 100 -4.71 19.61 -14.31
CA SER A 100 -5.26 20.25 -13.13
C SER A 100 -4.25 20.48 -12.00
N GLY A 101 -2.97 20.15 -12.18
CA GLY A 101 -1.96 20.16 -11.11
C GLY A 101 -1.92 21.46 -10.29
N ARG A 102 -1.96 22.63 -10.94
CA ARG A 102 -1.99 23.93 -10.25
C ARG A 102 -3.26 24.12 -9.40
N HIS A 103 -4.39 23.64 -9.91
CA HIS A 103 -5.66 23.70 -9.17
C HIS A 103 -5.62 22.75 -7.97
N ILE A 104 -5.12 21.54 -8.16
CA ILE A 104 -4.93 20.55 -7.08
C ILE A 104 -4.00 21.11 -6.01
N LYS A 105 -2.83 21.64 -6.38
CA LYS A 105 -1.90 22.29 -5.44
C LYS A 105 -2.61 23.34 -4.59
N ARG A 106 -3.38 24.23 -5.23
CA ARG A 106 -4.07 25.32 -4.55
C ARG A 106 -5.05 24.81 -3.50
N PHE A 107 -5.98 23.94 -3.88
CA PHE A 107 -7.01 23.53 -2.92
C PHE A 107 -6.46 22.62 -1.82
N LEU A 108 -5.39 21.84 -2.08
CA LEU A 108 -4.73 21.07 -1.03
C LEU A 108 -4.02 22.00 -0.02
N LEU A 109 -3.31 23.03 -0.50
CA LEU A 109 -2.70 24.03 0.36
C LEU A 109 -3.76 24.79 1.18
N ASP A 110 -4.85 25.23 0.55
CA ASP A 110 -5.95 25.89 1.22
C ASP A 110 -6.54 25.01 2.33
N TYR A 111 -6.75 23.73 2.06
CA TYR A 111 -7.24 22.75 3.04
C TYR A 111 -6.27 22.58 4.21
N ILE A 112 -4.98 22.44 3.94
CA ILE A 112 -3.92 22.27 4.94
C ILE A 112 -3.89 23.49 5.88
N ILE A 113 -3.95 24.68 5.33
CA ILE A 113 -3.93 25.95 6.11
C ILE A 113 -5.21 26.11 6.92
N GLN A 114 -6.38 25.93 6.31
CA GLN A 114 -7.68 26.11 6.95
C GLN A 114 -7.93 25.11 8.09
N ASN A 115 -7.38 23.92 8.01
CA ASN A 115 -7.52 22.88 9.04
C ASN A 115 -6.34 22.82 10.01
N GLY A 116 -5.38 23.77 9.95
CA GLY A 116 -4.28 23.90 10.91
C GLY A 116 -3.20 22.80 10.77
N PHE A 117 -3.11 22.12 9.63
CA PHE A 117 -2.10 21.07 9.40
C PHE A 117 -0.74 21.59 8.96
N GLN A 118 -0.60 22.90 8.71
CA GLN A 118 0.64 23.47 8.20
C GLN A 118 1.84 23.13 9.08
N GLN A 119 1.76 23.38 10.39
CA GLN A 119 2.86 23.11 11.31
C GLN A 119 3.22 21.63 11.40
N GLN A 120 2.23 20.74 11.31
CA GLN A 120 2.46 19.29 11.30
C GLN A 120 3.27 18.89 10.08
N ILE A 121 2.94 19.39 8.90
CA ILE A 121 3.69 19.12 7.66
C ILE A 121 5.07 19.72 7.74
N GLU A 122 5.21 20.99 8.14
CA GLU A 122 6.52 21.65 8.28
C GLU A 122 7.47 20.87 9.20
N ASN A 123 6.96 20.33 10.31
CA ASN A 123 7.75 19.49 11.21
C ASN A 123 8.22 18.19 10.52
N LYS A 124 7.40 17.59 9.65
CA LYS A 124 7.79 16.41 8.87
C LYS A 124 8.82 16.72 7.77
N LEU A 125 8.89 17.97 7.33
CA LEU A 125 9.83 18.42 6.29
C LEU A 125 11.20 18.83 6.80
N VAL A 126 11.40 18.99 8.12
CA VAL A 126 12.64 19.55 8.72
C VAL A 126 13.94 18.87 8.25
N HIS A 127 13.91 17.57 8.01
CA HIS A 127 15.10 16.79 7.59
C HIS A 127 15.00 16.30 6.14
N THR A 128 14.17 16.95 5.34
CA THR A 128 13.98 16.62 3.92
C THR A 128 14.69 17.62 3.01
N LYS A 129 14.67 17.38 1.71
CA LYS A 129 15.21 18.27 0.68
C LYS A 129 14.35 19.53 0.43
N TYR A 130 13.15 19.58 0.97
CA TYR A 130 12.17 20.62 0.66
C TYR A 130 12.41 21.88 1.50
N ARG A 131 12.41 23.02 0.85
CA ARG A 131 12.67 24.34 1.51
C ARG A 131 11.50 24.83 2.35
N ASN A 132 10.27 24.52 1.93
CA ASN A 132 9.03 24.90 2.57
C ASN A 132 7.86 24.06 2.02
N ILE A 133 6.67 24.26 2.56
CA ILE A 133 5.46 23.52 2.16
C ILE A 133 5.08 23.75 0.68
N ASP A 134 5.32 24.93 0.11
CA ASP A 134 5.01 25.23 -1.27
C ASP A 134 5.92 24.46 -2.24
N ASP A 135 7.22 24.44 -1.96
CA ASP A 135 8.24 23.67 -2.65
C ASP A 135 7.94 22.15 -2.58
N PHE A 136 7.55 21.69 -1.39
CA PHE A 136 7.10 20.33 -1.18
C PHE A 136 5.89 19.97 -2.05
N MET A 137 4.84 20.79 -2.02
CA MET A 137 3.63 20.55 -2.81
C MET A 137 3.88 20.64 -4.31
N GLU A 138 4.80 21.47 -4.75
CA GLU A 138 5.24 21.51 -6.16
C GLU A 138 5.86 20.17 -6.57
N SER A 139 6.84 19.69 -5.81
CA SER A 139 7.48 18.41 -6.07
C SER A 139 6.48 17.25 -6.00
N LEU A 140 5.61 17.24 -4.98
CA LEU A 140 4.63 16.18 -4.76
C LEU A 140 3.67 16.01 -5.95
N ILE A 141 3.28 17.11 -6.58
CA ILE A 141 2.26 17.11 -7.64
C ILE A 141 2.86 17.00 -9.04
N PHE A 142 4.01 17.63 -9.30
CA PHE A 142 4.54 17.74 -10.65
C PHE A 142 5.73 16.85 -10.95
N GLU A 143 6.48 16.44 -9.93
CA GLU A 143 7.70 15.65 -10.13
C GLU A 143 7.49 14.14 -9.84
N LYS A 144 6.43 13.79 -9.10
CA LYS A 144 6.19 12.42 -8.67
C LYS A 144 4.99 11.79 -9.39
N PRO A 145 5.04 10.48 -9.64
CA PRO A 145 3.88 9.77 -10.12
C PRO A 145 2.79 9.76 -9.03
N ILE A 146 1.56 10.03 -9.44
CA ILE A 146 0.42 9.84 -8.57
C ILE A 146 0.04 8.37 -8.52
N ALA A 147 -0.46 7.93 -7.36
CA ALA A 147 -1.05 6.61 -7.19
C ALA A 147 -2.49 6.73 -6.66
N ALA A 148 -3.21 5.62 -6.63
CA ALA A 148 -4.55 5.54 -6.10
C ALA A 148 -4.63 4.54 -4.93
N ILE A 149 -5.56 4.76 -4.03
CA ILE A 149 -5.98 3.78 -3.03
C ILE A 149 -7.48 3.58 -3.20
N VAL A 150 -7.87 2.34 -3.47
CA VAL A 150 -9.27 1.92 -3.47
C VAL A 150 -9.58 1.29 -2.12
N ILE A 151 -10.57 1.83 -1.42
CA ILE A 151 -11.09 1.24 -0.19
C ILE A 151 -12.43 0.61 -0.51
N ILE A 152 -12.54 -0.69 -0.28
CA ILE A 152 -13.71 -1.47 -0.66
C ILE A 152 -14.10 -2.44 0.44
N ASP A 153 -15.40 -2.72 0.58
CA ASP A 153 -15.90 -3.64 1.61
C ASP A 153 -15.57 -5.10 1.31
N ARG A 154 -15.31 -5.45 0.03
CA ARG A 154 -14.87 -6.79 -0.39
C ARG A 154 -14.07 -6.73 -1.70
N ILE A 155 -12.90 -7.35 -1.72
CA ILE A 155 -12.11 -7.51 -2.94
C ILE A 155 -12.74 -8.59 -3.83
N THR A 156 -12.90 -8.28 -5.13
CA THR A 156 -13.42 -9.22 -6.15
C THR A 156 -12.38 -9.44 -7.25
N GLU A 157 -12.49 -10.55 -7.98
CA GLU A 157 -11.63 -10.80 -9.16
C GLU A 157 -11.87 -9.76 -10.25
N GLU A 158 -13.11 -9.28 -10.40
CA GLU A 158 -13.47 -8.25 -11.36
C GLU A 158 -12.76 -6.92 -11.06
N LEU A 159 -12.65 -6.56 -9.77
CA LEU A 159 -11.88 -5.38 -9.36
C LEU A 159 -10.40 -5.54 -9.74
N ASP A 160 -9.78 -6.69 -9.45
CA ASP A 160 -8.39 -6.95 -9.83
C ASP A 160 -8.20 -6.82 -11.35
N ASN A 161 -9.11 -7.37 -12.15
CA ASN A 161 -9.07 -7.28 -13.61
C ASN A 161 -9.16 -5.82 -14.10
N VAL A 162 -10.08 -5.03 -13.53
CA VAL A 162 -10.22 -3.61 -13.88
C VAL A 162 -8.96 -2.82 -13.55
N LEU A 163 -8.43 -2.98 -12.34
CA LEU A 163 -7.25 -2.24 -11.89
C LEU A 163 -5.98 -2.63 -12.66
N SER A 164 -5.90 -3.85 -13.17
CA SER A 164 -4.78 -4.29 -14.01
C SER A 164 -4.63 -3.50 -15.30
N GLN A 165 -5.74 -3.01 -15.85
CA GLN A 165 -5.78 -2.24 -17.09
C GLN A 165 -5.44 -0.76 -16.90
N LEU A 166 -5.30 -0.29 -15.65
CA LEU A 166 -5.00 1.10 -15.36
C LEU A 166 -3.50 1.36 -15.36
N THR A 167 -3.12 2.54 -15.83
CA THR A 167 -1.72 2.99 -15.85
C THR A 167 -1.26 3.59 -14.53
N ILE A 168 -2.19 3.90 -13.63
CA ILE A 168 -1.90 4.38 -12.28
C ILE A 168 -1.73 3.17 -11.36
N ASP A 169 -0.64 3.16 -10.59
CA ASP A 169 -0.46 2.17 -9.53
C ASP A 169 -1.54 2.35 -8.48
N THR A 170 -2.18 1.24 -8.13
CA THR A 170 -3.35 1.26 -7.25
C THR A 170 -3.18 0.26 -6.11
N ASP A 171 -3.20 0.77 -4.89
CA ASP A 171 -3.28 -0.04 -3.68
C ASP A 171 -4.75 -0.29 -3.33
N ILE A 172 -5.03 -1.44 -2.70
CA ILE A 172 -6.39 -1.83 -2.30
C ILE A 172 -6.40 -2.07 -0.80
N ILE A 173 -7.39 -1.48 -0.13
CA ILE A 173 -7.69 -1.75 1.28
C ILE A 173 -9.07 -2.38 1.36
N GLU A 174 -9.13 -3.65 1.75
CA GLU A 174 -10.40 -4.27 2.11
C GLU A 174 -10.77 -3.85 3.52
N PHE A 175 -11.93 -3.19 3.65
CA PHE A 175 -12.43 -2.67 4.91
C PHE A 175 -13.82 -3.27 5.22
N GLN A 176 -13.82 -4.34 6.00
CA GLN A 176 -15.02 -5.07 6.39
C GLN A 176 -15.57 -4.55 7.72
N THR A 177 -16.89 -4.46 7.80
CA THR A 177 -17.60 -4.12 9.05
C THR A 177 -18.49 -5.28 9.45
N PHE A 178 -18.47 -5.57 10.75
CA PHE A 178 -19.32 -6.56 11.39
C PHE A 178 -20.12 -5.87 12.49
N ALA A 179 -21.40 -6.16 12.59
CA ALA A 179 -22.30 -5.52 13.55
C ALA A 179 -23.06 -6.53 14.42
N ASN A 180 -23.29 -6.12 15.67
CA ASN A 180 -24.20 -6.75 16.60
C ASN A 180 -24.94 -5.64 17.35
N ASN A 181 -26.24 -5.45 17.06
CA ASN A 181 -27.02 -4.31 17.54
C ASN A 181 -26.30 -2.98 17.25
N ASP A 182 -25.99 -2.20 18.30
CA ASP A 182 -25.34 -0.89 18.17
C ASP A 182 -23.80 -0.97 18.17
N ASN A 183 -23.23 -2.16 18.29
CA ASN A 183 -21.78 -2.35 18.32
C ASN A 183 -21.27 -2.77 16.95
N THR A 184 -20.15 -2.17 16.53
CA THR A 184 -19.47 -2.50 15.27
C THR A 184 -18.00 -2.85 15.50
N ILE A 185 -17.51 -3.77 14.69
CA ILE A 185 -16.10 -4.15 14.63
C ILE A 185 -15.65 -4.00 13.18
N HIS A 186 -14.54 -3.30 12.97
CA HIS A 186 -13.94 -3.13 11.66
C HIS A 186 -12.72 -4.04 11.52
N LYS A 187 -12.65 -4.74 10.39
CA LYS A 187 -11.53 -5.62 10.02
C LYS A 187 -10.89 -5.10 8.74
N PHE A 188 -9.64 -4.72 8.81
CA PHE A 188 -8.87 -4.22 7.66
C PHE A 188 -7.36 -4.42 7.89
N THR A 189 -6.58 -4.35 6.83
CA THR A 189 -5.13 -4.19 6.93
C THR A 189 -4.81 -2.71 6.78
N PRO A 190 -4.19 -2.06 7.78
CA PRO A 190 -3.82 -0.65 7.67
C PRO A 190 -2.91 -0.38 6.47
N PHE A 191 -3.07 0.76 5.84
CA PHE A 191 -2.21 1.21 4.75
C PHE A 191 -0.75 1.25 5.20
N ASN A 192 0.15 0.69 4.40
CA ASN A 192 1.58 0.57 4.72
C ASN A 192 1.88 -0.12 6.08
N ALA A 193 0.99 -1.01 6.58
CA ALA A 193 1.14 -1.68 7.87
C ALA A 193 2.53 -2.32 8.05
N GLU A 194 3.01 -3.00 7.04
CA GLU A 194 4.31 -3.69 7.04
C GLU A 194 5.48 -2.71 7.16
N ILE A 195 5.36 -1.52 6.54
CA ILE A 195 6.38 -0.47 6.61
C ILE A 195 6.35 0.19 7.99
N ARG A 196 5.15 0.42 8.55
CA ARG A 196 4.97 1.04 9.87
C ARG A 196 5.40 0.13 11.01
N GLU A 197 5.15 -1.17 10.90
CA GLU A 197 5.61 -2.15 11.90
C GLU A 197 7.13 -2.14 12.01
N LEU A 198 7.85 -1.95 10.91
CA LEU A 198 9.30 -1.79 10.89
C LEU A 198 9.75 -0.50 11.58
N SER A 199 8.98 0.58 11.45
CA SER A 199 9.27 1.87 12.09
C SER A 199 9.00 1.86 13.61
N ASN A 200 7.99 1.10 14.05
CA ASN A 200 7.58 0.98 15.44
C ASN A 200 8.30 -0.14 16.21
N ALA A 201 8.78 -1.16 15.53
CA ALA A 201 9.66 -2.15 16.14
C ALA A 201 10.96 -1.42 16.54
N LYS A 202 11.65 -1.89 17.58
CA LYS A 202 13.02 -1.45 17.94
C LYS A 202 14.02 -1.72 16.78
N SER A 203 13.55 -1.61 15.56
CA SER A 203 14.28 -1.75 14.32
C SER A 203 15.10 -0.49 14.10
N THR A 204 16.35 -0.66 13.74
CA THR A 204 17.25 0.43 13.34
C THR A 204 17.00 0.86 11.89
N LEU A 205 16.03 0.25 11.18
CA LEU A 205 15.71 0.58 9.79
C LEU A 205 14.76 1.75 9.71
N THR A 206 15.09 2.68 8.85
CA THR A 206 14.14 3.68 8.36
C THR A 206 13.42 3.14 7.12
N PRO A 207 12.17 3.56 6.85
CA PRO A 207 11.46 3.17 5.63
C PRO A 207 12.23 3.47 4.34
N ASP A 208 13.05 4.52 4.33
CA ASP A 208 13.87 4.90 3.17
C ASP A 208 14.99 3.91 2.82
N GLU A 209 15.37 3.05 3.77
CA GLU A 209 16.37 2.00 3.56
C GLU A 209 15.78 0.71 2.98
N LEU A 210 14.44 0.62 2.90
CA LEU A 210 13.74 -0.56 2.38
C LEU A 210 13.96 -0.67 0.87
N ASN A 211 14.64 -1.72 0.46
CA ASN A 211 14.93 -2.01 -0.94
C ASN A 211 14.82 -3.49 -1.31
N THR A 212 14.34 -4.30 -0.39
CA THR A 212 14.24 -5.76 -0.54
C THR A 212 12.87 -6.24 -0.12
N ILE A 213 12.25 -7.07 -0.95
CA ILE A 213 11.01 -7.77 -0.64
C ILE A 213 11.28 -9.23 -0.35
N VAL A 214 10.77 -9.75 0.77
CA VAL A 214 10.86 -11.15 1.15
C VAL A 214 9.52 -11.80 0.86
N VAL A 215 9.51 -12.83 0.04
CA VAL A 215 8.32 -13.56 -0.39
C VAL A 215 8.30 -14.97 0.21
N PRO A 216 7.14 -15.49 0.66
CA PRO A 216 6.98 -16.85 1.16
C PRO A 216 6.52 -17.79 0.03
N PRO A 217 7.43 -18.38 -0.80
CA PRO A 217 7.04 -19.32 -1.83
C PRO A 217 6.52 -20.64 -1.25
N ARG A 218 5.46 -21.15 -1.85
CA ARG A 218 5.13 -22.59 -1.79
C ARG A 218 6.05 -23.34 -2.76
N GLU A 219 6.08 -24.68 -2.72
CA GLU A 219 7.02 -25.48 -3.54
C GLU A 219 7.08 -25.06 -5.01
N GLN A 220 5.96 -25.03 -5.71
CA GLN A 220 5.90 -24.61 -7.12
C GLN A 220 6.41 -23.18 -7.35
N GLY A 221 6.13 -22.26 -6.40
CA GLY A 221 6.63 -20.89 -6.49
C GLY A 221 8.13 -20.79 -6.27
N PHE A 222 8.71 -21.69 -5.46
CA PHE A 222 10.16 -21.75 -5.26
C PHE A 222 10.89 -22.31 -6.49
N GLU A 223 10.32 -23.28 -7.16
CA GLU A 223 10.83 -23.78 -8.46
C GLU A 223 10.86 -22.65 -9.50
N GLU A 224 9.77 -21.90 -9.65
CA GLU A 224 9.74 -20.73 -10.54
C GLU A 224 10.80 -19.68 -10.18
N PHE A 225 11.01 -19.43 -8.90
CA PHE A 225 12.03 -18.51 -8.42
C PHE A 225 13.45 -18.94 -8.85
N ILE A 226 13.76 -20.23 -8.75
CA ILE A 226 15.09 -20.74 -9.04
C ILE A 226 15.31 -20.99 -10.54
N GLU A 227 14.35 -21.63 -11.21
CA GLU A 227 14.52 -22.12 -12.59
C GLU A 227 14.24 -21.06 -13.64
N ASN A 228 13.23 -20.21 -13.38
CA ASN A 228 12.75 -19.25 -14.37
C ASN A 228 13.19 -17.81 -14.08
N ASN A 229 14.01 -17.58 -13.06
CA ASN A 229 14.53 -16.26 -12.68
C ASN A 229 13.46 -15.18 -12.55
N ARG A 230 12.30 -15.54 -11.97
CA ARG A 230 11.16 -14.65 -11.81
C ARG A 230 10.28 -15.04 -10.62
N TRP A 231 9.49 -14.07 -10.18
CA TRP A 231 8.43 -14.26 -9.21
C TRP A 231 7.16 -13.55 -9.68
N PHE A 232 5.98 -14.16 -9.56
CA PHE A 232 4.75 -13.62 -10.11
C PHE A 232 3.56 -13.70 -9.15
N ALA A 233 2.48 -13.00 -9.55
CA ALA A 233 1.24 -12.85 -8.80
C ALA A 233 1.43 -12.23 -7.40
N ILE A 234 2.41 -11.30 -7.26
CA ILE A 234 2.70 -10.60 -6.01
C ILE A 234 2.03 -9.23 -5.97
N ARG A 235 1.44 -8.87 -4.83
CA ARG A 235 1.04 -7.47 -4.55
C ARG A 235 2.24 -6.71 -4.01
N ILE A 236 2.49 -5.55 -4.59
CA ILE A 236 3.56 -4.62 -4.18
C ILE A 236 2.91 -3.26 -4.00
N HIS A 237 3.14 -2.60 -2.88
CA HIS A 237 2.67 -1.23 -2.65
C HIS A 237 3.26 -0.29 -3.69
N ALA A 238 2.46 0.64 -4.21
CA ALA A 238 2.88 1.61 -5.21
C ALA A 238 4.13 2.37 -4.80
N SER A 239 4.27 2.73 -3.51
CA SER A 239 5.44 3.40 -2.94
C SER A 239 6.73 2.57 -2.96
N MET A 240 6.63 1.24 -3.15
CA MET A 240 7.78 0.34 -3.11
C MET A 240 8.28 -0.04 -4.50
N ILE A 241 7.48 0.10 -5.55
CA ILE A 241 7.81 -0.39 -6.91
C ILE A 241 9.17 0.15 -7.37
N ASP A 242 9.38 1.46 -7.25
CA ASP A 242 10.62 2.12 -7.67
C ASP A 242 11.80 1.95 -6.70
N LYS A 243 11.53 1.49 -5.47
CA LYS A 243 12.54 1.34 -4.41
C LYS A 243 13.14 -0.06 -4.36
N LEU A 244 12.41 -1.05 -4.82
CA LEU A 244 12.83 -2.44 -4.75
C LEU A 244 13.98 -2.73 -5.72
N LYS A 245 15.06 -3.25 -5.16
CA LYS A 245 16.27 -3.69 -5.89
C LYS A 245 16.51 -5.19 -5.75
N TYR A 246 15.98 -5.80 -4.70
CA TYR A 246 16.20 -7.21 -4.36
C TYR A 246 14.91 -7.90 -3.96
N ILE A 247 14.86 -9.20 -4.25
CA ILE A 247 13.81 -10.10 -3.79
C ILE A 247 14.47 -11.31 -3.11
N ALA A 248 13.91 -11.76 -1.99
CA ALA A 248 14.41 -12.91 -1.26
C ALA A 248 13.30 -13.94 -1.01
N ALA A 249 13.66 -15.22 -1.05
CA ALA A 249 12.72 -16.33 -0.89
C ALA A 249 12.82 -16.91 0.53
N TYR A 250 11.72 -16.81 1.28
CA TYR A 250 11.54 -17.50 2.56
C TYR A 250 10.82 -18.82 2.30
N GLN A 251 11.54 -19.92 2.30
CA GLN A 251 10.94 -21.25 2.18
C GLN A 251 10.15 -21.59 3.44
N ILE A 252 8.87 -21.96 3.25
CA ILE A 252 8.00 -22.40 4.36
C ILE A 252 8.48 -23.73 4.95
N ALA A 253 7.75 -24.22 5.98
CA ALA A 253 8.05 -25.55 6.56
C ALA A 253 8.14 -26.66 5.47
N PRO A 254 9.10 -27.60 5.59
CA PRO A 254 9.92 -27.87 6.77
C PRO A 254 11.18 -27.00 6.90
N ILE A 255 11.60 -26.25 5.87
CA ILE A 255 12.86 -25.49 5.84
C ILE A 255 12.78 -24.28 6.78
N SER A 256 11.71 -23.51 6.70
CA SER A 256 11.41 -22.35 7.55
C SER A 256 12.57 -21.34 7.65
N ALA A 257 13.11 -20.95 6.49
CA ALA A 257 14.26 -20.04 6.42
C ALA A 257 14.27 -19.22 5.11
N ILE A 258 14.90 -18.05 5.13
CA ILE A 258 15.31 -17.36 3.89
C ILE A 258 16.58 -18.04 3.38
N THR A 259 16.56 -18.51 2.14
CA THR A 259 17.63 -19.31 1.56
C THR A 259 18.24 -18.76 0.30
N HIS A 260 17.54 -17.88 -0.42
CA HIS A 260 17.99 -17.30 -1.67
C HIS A 260 17.55 -15.85 -1.79
N TYR A 261 18.29 -15.08 -2.58
CA TYR A 261 17.88 -13.78 -3.06
C TYR A 261 18.24 -13.60 -4.53
N ALA A 262 17.61 -12.62 -5.17
CA ALA A 262 17.95 -12.19 -6.51
C ALA A 262 17.92 -10.66 -6.63
N GLU A 263 18.71 -10.11 -7.55
CA GLU A 263 18.63 -8.71 -7.95
C GLU A 263 17.50 -8.52 -8.97
N ILE A 264 16.66 -7.51 -8.76
CA ILE A 264 15.51 -7.22 -9.62
C ILE A 264 15.97 -6.53 -10.90
N ALA A 265 15.54 -7.04 -12.05
CA ALA A 265 15.72 -6.43 -13.37
C ALA A 265 14.55 -5.48 -13.69
N SER A 266 13.32 -5.99 -13.56
CA SER A 266 12.10 -5.22 -13.78
C SER A 266 10.94 -5.73 -12.92
N ILE A 267 9.97 -4.86 -12.70
CA ILE A 267 8.69 -5.15 -12.07
C ILE A 267 7.60 -4.74 -13.06
N GLU A 268 6.76 -5.68 -13.46
CA GLU A 268 5.74 -5.47 -14.50
C GLU A 268 4.39 -5.97 -14.01
N LYS A 269 3.29 -5.50 -14.59
CA LYS A 269 1.96 -6.03 -14.28
C LYS A 269 1.86 -7.50 -14.68
N TRP A 270 1.25 -8.30 -13.81
CA TRP A 270 1.06 -9.74 -14.02
C TRP A 270 -0.31 -10.01 -14.65
N GLN A 271 -0.33 -10.36 -15.93
CA GLN A 271 -1.56 -10.67 -16.68
C GLN A 271 -2.65 -9.59 -16.47
N ASP A 272 -3.90 -10.00 -16.44
CA ASP A 272 -5.04 -9.13 -16.20
C ASP A 272 -5.36 -9.01 -14.68
N THR A 273 -4.33 -8.78 -13.87
CA THR A 273 -4.47 -8.66 -12.41
C THR A 273 -3.77 -7.41 -11.88
N ASN A 274 -4.22 -6.89 -10.74
CA ASN A 274 -3.52 -5.83 -10.01
C ASN A 274 -2.38 -6.40 -9.14
N LYS A 275 -1.62 -7.33 -9.73
CA LYS A 275 -0.43 -7.94 -9.15
C LYS A 275 0.74 -7.73 -10.09
N TYR A 276 1.93 -8.08 -9.65
CA TYR A 276 3.15 -7.86 -10.39
C TYR A 276 3.90 -9.17 -10.64
N ILE A 277 4.68 -9.19 -11.72
CA ILE A 277 5.75 -10.14 -11.97
C ILE A 277 7.07 -9.40 -11.79
N VAL A 278 8.01 -10.06 -11.10
CA VAL A 278 9.34 -9.55 -10.84
C VAL A 278 10.33 -10.42 -11.61
N TYR A 279 11.05 -9.84 -12.54
CA TYR A 279 12.12 -10.50 -13.28
C TYR A 279 13.46 -10.23 -12.64
N PHE A 280 14.36 -11.22 -12.63
CA PHE A 280 15.67 -11.13 -12.03
C PHE A 280 16.74 -10.83 -13.08
N LYS A 281 17.79 -10.09 -12.70
CA LYS A 281 18.91 -9.80 -13.60
C LYS A 281 19.73 -11.04 -13.92
N GLN A 282 19.80 -11.98 -12.98
CA GLN A 282 20.57 -13.23 -13.07
C GLN A 282 19.94 -14.29 -12.15
N ALA A 283 20.44 -15.51 -12.26
CA ALA A 283 20.00 -16.60 -11.41
C ALA A 283 20.09 -16.24 -9.91
N PRO A 284 19.12 -16.66 -9.09
CA PRO A 284 19.13 -16.41 -7.65
C PRO A 284 20.36 -16.95 -6.96
N THR A 285 20.86 -16.16 -6.02
CA THR A 285 22.03 -16.51 -5.23
C THR A 285 21.61 -17.20 -3.93
N ALA A 286 22.14 -18.39 -3.68
CA ALA A 286 21.97 -19.08 -2.41
C ALA A 286 22.76 -18.37 -1.31
N ILE A 287 22.17 -18.29 -0.12
CA ILE A 287 22.81 -17.72 1.08
C ILE A 287 22.81 -18.73 2.23
N ASN A 288 23.61 -18.49 3.23
CA ASN A 288 23.47 -19.23 4.50
C ASN A 288 22.03 -19.08 4.98
N PRO A 289 21.30 -20.18 5.22
CA PRO A 289 19.89 -20.08 5.62
C PRO A 289 19.69 -19.21 6.85
N ILE A 290 18.76 -18.27 6.76
CA ILE A 290 18.34 -17.40 7.87
C ILE A 290 17.08 -18.01 8.47
N PRO A 291 17.19 -18.82 9.53
CA PRO A 291 16.10 -19.62 10.05
C PRO A 291 15.08 -18.80 10.84
N LEU A 292 13.85 -19.31 10.92
CA LEU A 292 12.82 -18.83 11.81
C LEU A 292 13.25 -19.01 13.28
N ASP A 293 13.04 -17.97 14.07
CA ASP A 293 13.22 -18.05 15.53
C ASP A 293 12.11 -18.92 16.14
N LYS A 294 12.49 -20.05 16.74
CA LYS A 294 11.53 -21.01 17.33
C LYS A 294 10.72 -20.43 18.48
N ASP A 295 11.30 -19.45 19.19
CA ASP A 295 10.69 -18.87 20.40
C ASP A 295 9.83 -17.65 20.14
N LYS A 296 9.75 -17.17 18.87
CA LYS A 296 9.00 -15.98 18.48
C LYS A 296 7.85 -16.33 17.56
N LYS A 297 6.62 -16.20 18.05
CA LYS A 297 5.40 -16.38 17.24
C LYS A 297 5.20 -15.23 16.26
N GLY A 298 4.61 -15.50 15.10
CA GLY A 298 4.20 -14.48 14.14
C GLY A 298 5.31 -13.92 13.24
N LEU A 299 6.56 -14.40 13.35
CA LEU A 299 7.67 -13.92 12.51
C LEU A 299 7.68 -14.53 11.11
N ALA A 300 7.17 -15.76 10.94
CA ALA A 300 7.14 -16.41 9.63
C ALA A 300 6.30 -15.58 8.63
N PRO A 301 6.87 -15.12 7.52
CA PRO A 301 6.12 -14.39 6.51
C PRO A 301 4.94 -15.22 5.99
N GLN A 302 3.72 -14.71 6.14
CA GLN A 302 2.50 -15.26 5.53
C GLN A 302 2.16 -14.54 4.22
N ALA A 303 2.70 -13.34 4.07
CA ALA A 303 2.59 -12.45 2.92
C ALA A 303 3.97 -11.82 2.65
N PRO A 304 4.15 -11.13 1.52
CA PRO A 304 5.37 -10.38 1.25
C PRO A 304 5.69 -9.37 2.36
N ARG A 305 6.96 -9.27 2.76
CA ARG A 305 7.45 -8.31 3.76
C ARG A 305 8.65 -7.56 3.24
N TYR A 306 8.85 -6.32 3.71
CA TYR A 306 9.95 -5.48 3.26
C TYR A 306 11.08 -5.43 4.29
N THR A 307 12.32 -5.28 3.79
CA THR A 307 13.53 -5.10 4.60
C THR A 307 14.60 -4.39 3.79
N SER A 308 15.77 -4.11 4.39
CA SER A 308 16.94 -3.68 3.62
C SER A 308 17.83 -4.88 3.27
N PHE A 309 18.47 -4.82 2.11
CA PHE A 309 19.41 -5.85 1.66
C PHE A 309 20.59 -6.02 2.62
N GLU A 310 21.08 -4.91 3.14
CA GLU A 310 22.18 -4.93 4.09
C GLU A 310 21.82 -5.68 5.38
N LYS A 311 20.62 -5.43 5.90
CA LYS A 311 20.11 -6.10 7.09
C LYS A 311 19.91 -7.59 6.83
N LEU A 312 19.36 -7.94 5.66
CA LEU A 312 19.17 -9.33 5.25
C LEU A 312 20.50 -10.09 5.24
N LEU A 313 21.55 -9.52 4.62
CA LEU A 313 22.86 -10.19 4.55
C LEU A 313 23.57 -10.34 5.89
N LYS A 314 23.31 -9.46 6.86
CA LYS A 314 23.90 -9.52 8.21
C LYS A 314 23.11 -10.43 9.16
N ALA A 315 21.89 -10.79 8.83
CA ALA A 315 21.00 -11.55 9.70
C ALA A 315 21.44 -13.02 9.85
N LYS A 316 21.38 -13.53 11.07
CA LYS A 316 21.61 -14.94 11.39
C LYS A 316 20.32 -15.70 11.70
N LYS A 317 19.23 -14.97 11.92
CA LYS A 317 17.91 -15.47 12.22
C LYS A 317 16.84 -14.46 11.79
N LEU A 318 15.61 -14.93 11.59
CA LEU A 318 14.54 -14.16 10.94
C LEU A 318 14.17 -12.87 11.71
N SER A 319 14.22 -12.88 13.04
CA SER A 319 13.97 -11.68 13.86
C SER A 319 15.03 -10.56 13.70
N GLN A 320 16.09 -10.82 12.98
CA GLN A 320 17.08 -9.81 12.64
C GLN A 320 16.85 -9.23 11.23
N VAL A 321 15.95 -9.82 10.47
CA VAL A 321 15.55 -9.37 9.13
C VAL A 321 14.42 -8.35 9.21
N PHE A 322 13.46 -8.59 10.10
CA PHE A 322 12.28 -7.75 10.31
C PHE A 322 12.30 -7.07 11.66
#